data_91804fa8444c4a3bb4a782cf9cf472f4
#
_entry.id   91804fa8444c4a3bb4a782cf9cf472f4
#
_cell.length_a   1.000
_cell.length_b   1.000
_cell.length_c   1.000
_cell.angle_alpha   90.00
_cell.angle_beta   90.00
_cell.angle_gamma   90.00
#
_symmetry.space_group_name_H-M   'P 1'
#
loop_
_entity.id
_entity.type
_entity.pdbx_description
1 polymer ?
#
loop_
_entity_poly.entity_id
_entity_poly.type
_entity_poly.pdbx_seq_one_letter_code
_entity_poly.pdbx_strand_id
1 'polypeptide(L)'
;MKISTTTLILLACFTALVSSSDMRESAIEERTKPMGSICLKGDGCGISSAGPGYKVNPLASMMATPSETISNKIALSEGPEHEVKMLNSGADGIMVFEPAVIKISKGDTVNFKAVDMSHNSASLEGMIPDGAESWNGALSQDISITFTEEGVYVYQCTPHAMMAMVGVIQVGEAVNLDSVKSQASQTKSVFISNTDRLDDYLSRL
;
A
#
# COMPACT_ATOMS: atom_id res chain seq x y z
N MET A 1 53.36 10.54 -38.32
CA MET A 1 53.90 9.30 -38.90
C MET A 1 53.52 8.12 -37.99
N LYS A 2 52.88 7.17 -38.60
CA LYS A 2 52.46 5.82 -38.24
C LYS A 2 51.07 5.66 -37.66
N ILE A 3 50.20 5.35 -38.58
CA ILE A 3 48.92 4.66 -38.56
C ILE A 3 49.16 3.20 -38.14
N SER A 4 48.34 2.66 -37.29
CA SER A 4 48.16 1.22 -37.20
C SER A 4 46.71 0.94 -36.90
N THR A 5 46.02 0.62 -37.80
CA THR A 5 45.08 -0.33 -38.36
C THR A 5 44.99 -1.65 -37.56
N THR A 6 43.77 -2.17 -37.59
CA THR A 6 43.33 -3.58 -37.37
C THR A 6 42.79 -3.81 -35.95
N THR A 7 41.57 -4.26 -35.74
CA THR A 7 40.87 -5.37 -36.39
C THR A 7 39.37 -5.30 -36.14
N LEU A 8 38.64 -5.34 -37.22
CA LEU A 8 37.23 -5.65 -37.33
C LEU A 8 37.06 -7.14 -37.11
N ILE A 9 36.28 -7.56 -36.10
CA ILE A 9 35.74 -8.93 -36.04
C ILE A 9 34.25 -8.85 -36.00
N LEU A 10 33.66 -9.07 -37.16
CA LEU A 10 32.29 -9.53 -37.35
C LEU A 10 32.22 -10.96 -36.83
N LEU A 11 31.27 -11.26 -35.99
CA LEU A 11 30.72 -12.59 -35.91
C LEU A 11 29.22 -12.51 -35.74
N ALA A 12 28.55 -12.71 -36.86
CA ALA A 12 27.16 -13.03 -36.98
C ALA A 12 26.97 -14.52 -36.64
N CYS A 13 25.81 -14.84 -36.15
CA CYS A 13 25.11 -16.13 -36.04
C CYS A 13 24.66 -16.35 -34.59
N PHE A 14 23.41 -16.52 -34.27
CA PHE A 14 22.46 -17.51 -34.74
C PHE A 14 21.04 -17.12 -34.30
N THR A 15 20.19 -17.00 -35.26
CA THR A 15 18.74 -17.09 -35.10
C THR A 15 18.38 -18.49 -34.66
N ALA A 16 17.69 -18.60 -33.56
CA ALA A 16 16.89 -19.79 -33.28
C ALA A 16 15.52 -19.32 -32.78
N LEU A 17 14.60 -19.23 -33.74
CA LEU A 17 13.16 -19.36 -33.47
C LEU A 17 12.93 -20.74 -32.91
N VAL A 18 12.40 -20.83 -31.71
CA VAL A 18 11.62 -21.99 -31.29
C VAL A 18 10.27 -21.47 -30.88
N SER A 19 9.34 -21.61 -31.81
CA SER A 19 7.91 -21.64 -31.60
C SER A 19 7.60 -22.89 -30.78
N SER A 20 6.96 -22.71 -29.65
CA SER A 20 6.29 -23.78 -28.95
C SER A 20 5.02 -23.22 -28.33
N SER A 21 4.06 -23.00 -29.22
CA SER A 21 2.65 -23.06 -28.90
C SER A 21 2.32 -24.52 -28.69
N ASP A 22 1.47 -24.74 -27.77
CA ASP A 22 0.68 -25.93 -27.49
C ASP A 22 1.03 -26.70 -26.22
N MET A 23 -0.03 -26.84 -25.50
CA MET A 23 -0.36 -27.76 -24.41
C MET A 23 -0.44 -27.14 -23.00
N ARG A 24 -1.58 -26.63 -22.68
CA ARG A 24 -2.45 -27.08 -21.57
C ARG A 24 -3.62 -26.12 -21.32
N GLU A 25 -4.53 -26.17 -22.25
CA GLU A 25 -5.93 -25.85 -22.01
C GLU A 25 -6.62 -27.18 -21.69
N SER A 26 -6.81 -27.47 -20.43
CA SER A 26 -7.84 -28.41 -19.95
C SER A 26 -7.83 -28.45 -18.43
N ALA A 27 -9.01 -28.33 -17.88
CA ALA A 27 -9.42 -28.64 -16.52
C ALA A 27 -9.38 -27.49 -15.49
N ILE A 28 -10.27 -26.51 -15.58
CA ILE A 28 -11.02 -26.02 -14.43
C ILE A 28 -12.42 -25.58 -14.90
N GLU A 29 -13.22 -26.52 -15.28
CA GLU A 29 -14.67 -26.40 -15.31
C GLU A 29 -15.20 -27.45 -14.33
N GLU A 30 -16.03 -27.00 -13.45
CA GLU A 30 -16.85 -27.73 -12.48
C GLU A 30 -16.54 -27.44 -11.01
N ARG A 31 -17.20 -26.40 -10.51
CA ARG A 31 -17.87 -26.42 -9.18
C ARG A 31 -18.58 -25.09 -8.88
N THR A 32 -19.59 -24.79 -9.65
CA THR A 32 -20.71 -23.96 -9.19
C THR A 32 -21.95 -24.84 -9.11
N LYS A 33 -22.08 -25.62 -8.04
CA LYS A 33 -23.37 -26.17 -7.63
C LYS A 33 -23.98 -25.21 -6.61
N PRO A 34 -25.19 -24.69 -6.84
CA PRO A 34 -25.94 -24.03 -5.79
C PRO A 34 -26.32 -25.08 -4.73
N MET A 35 -26.04 -24.77 -3.47
CA MET A 35 -26.48 -25.58 -2.33
C MET A 35 -27.99 -25.65 -2.33
N GLY A 36 -28.52 -26.83 -2.65
CA GLY A 36 -29.91 -27.15 -2.56
C GLY A 36 -30.41 -27.08 -1.14
N SER A 37 -31.56 -26.43 -0.99
CA SER A 37 -32.36 -26.43 0.22
C SER A 37 -32.64 -27.86 0.66
N ILE A 38 -32.19 -28.24 1.84
CA ILE A 38 -32.58 -29.49 2.50
C ILE A 38 -33.94 -29.26 3.13
N CYS A 39 -34.98 -29.67 2.44
CA CYS A 39 -36.29 -29.87 3.08
C CYS A 39 -36.29 -31.24 3.77
N LEU A 40 -36.24 -31.24 5.06
CA LEU A 40 -36.54 -32.42 5.86
C LEU A 40 -38.05 -32.72 5.74
N LYS A 41 -38.35 -33.95 5.35
CA LYS A 41 -39.69 -34.52 5.30
C LYS A 41 -40.32 -34.49 6.68
N GLY A 42 -41.47 -33.84 6.79
CA GLY A 42 -42.35 -33.90 7.95
C GLY A 42 -43.25 -32.67 8.04
N ASP A 43 -44.47 -32.82 7.49
CA ASP A 43 -45.68 -32.12 7.89
C ASP A 43 -45.81 -30.58 7.63
N GLY A 44 -46.60 -30.25 6.61
CA GLY A 44 -47.53 -29.16 6.66
C GLY A 44 -46.99 -27.76 6.43
N CYS A 45 -46.75 -27.39 5.18
CA CYS A 45 -46.72 -25.98 4.76
C CYS A 45 -48.14 -25.43 4.69
N GLY A 46 -48.71 -25.10 5.82
CA GLY A 46 -49.96 -24.35 5.92
C GLY A 46 -49.70 -22.87 5.86
N ILE A 47 -50.08 -22.24 4.75
CA ILE A 47 -50.17 -20.76 4.66
C ILE A 47 -51.38 -20.38 5.52
N SER A 48 -51.15 -19.93 6.74
CA SER A 48 -52.21 -19.39 7.58
C SER A 48 -52.34 -17.90 7.27
N SER A 49 -53.54 -17.58 6.80
CA SER A 49 -54.02 -16.25 6.47
C SER A 49 -53.82 -15.23 7.59
N ALA A 50 -53.46 -14.03 7.20
CA ALA A 50 -53.31 -12.84 7.99
C ALA A 50 -54.45 -12.58 8.95
N GLY A 51 -54.14 -12.47 10.23
CA GLY A 51 -55.04 -11.86 11.23
C GLY A 51 -54.96 -10.31 11.09
N PRO A 52 -56.10 -9.61 11.24
CA PRO A 52 -56.14 -8.17 11.14
C PRO A 52 -55.68 -7.52 12.43
N GLY A 53 -54.69 -6.66 12.38
CA GLY A 53 -54.46 -5.72 13.47
C GLY A 53 -53.05 -5.45 13.97
N TYR A 54 -52.03 -5.50 13.15
CA TYR A 54 -50.75 -4.89 13.52
C TYR A 54 -50.69 -3.43 13.05
N LYS A 55 -50.98 -2.51 13.99
CA LYS A 55 -50.78 -1.08 13.77
C LYS A 55 -49.29 -0.83 13.77
N VAL A 56 -48.69 -0.66 12.59
CA VAL A 56 -47.31 -0.15 12.43
C VAL A 56 -47.26 1.27 12.99
N ASN A 57 -46.43 1.44 14.01
CA ASN A 57 -46.19 2.73 14.64
C ASN A 57 -45.40 3.63 13.64
N PRO A 58 -45.90 4.79 13.17
CA PRO A 58 -45.26 5.58 12.17
C PRO A 58 -43.99 6.31 12.68
N LEU A 59 -43.60 6.10 13.94
CA LEU A 59 -42.43 6.72 14.56
C LEU A 59 -41.13 5.88 14.46
N ALA A 60 -41.18 4.68 13.87
CA ALA A 60 -39.97 3.83 13.68
C ALA A 60 -39.22 4.13 12.38
N SER A 61 -39.70 5.09 11.57
CA SER A 61 -39.10 5.43 10.26
C SER A 61 -38.06 6.57 10.29
N MET A 62 -37.66 7.06 11.48
CA MET A 62 -36.77 8.20 11.60
C MET A 62 -35.39 7.90 12.22
N MET A 63 -35.01 6.64 12.31
CA MET A 63 -33.65 6.26 12.75
C MET A 63 -32.95 5.33 11.73
N ALA A 64 -33.01 5.69 10.45
CA ALA A 64 -32.00 5.26 9.54
C ALA A 64 -30.80 6.19 9.76
N THR A 65 -29.94 5.86 10.69
CA THR A 65 -28.59 6.42 10.71
C THR A 65 -27.95 6.10 9.35
N PRO A 66 -27.42 7.10 8.62
CA PRO A 66 -26.62 6.79 7.44
C PRO A 66 -25.54 5.82 7.90
N SER A 67 -25.41 4.67 7.26
CA SER A 67 -24.27 3.82 7.38
C SER A 67 -23.09 4.67 6.91
N GLU A 68 -22.37 5.27 7.87
CA GLU A 68 -21.08 5.88 7.57
C GLU A 68 -20.22 4.76 7.02
N THR A 69 -20.03 4.80 5.71
CA THR A 69 -18.97 4.04 5.05
C THR A 69 -17.68 4.55 5.69
N ILE A 70 -17.14 3.81 6.64
CA ILE A 70 -15.85 4.13 7.26
C ILE A 70 -14.84 4.14 6.11
N SER A 71 -14.54 5.33 5.60
CA SER A 71 -13.49 5.51 4.63
C SER A 71 -12.17 5.15 5.34
N ASN A 72 -11.49 4.13 4.86
CA ASN A 72 -10.16 3.75 5.37
C ASN A 72 -9.07 4.75 4.93
N LYS A 73 -9.48 5.86 4.32
CA LYS A 73 -8.59 6.92 3.86
C LYS A 73 -8.03 7.73 5.03
N ILE A 74 -6.73 8.05 4.92
CA ILE A 74 -6.03 8.85 5.92
C ILE A 74 -6.58 10.29 5.96
N ALA A 75 -6.86 10.79 7.15
CA ALA A 75 -7.26 12.19 7.35
C ALA A 75 -6.03 13.11 7.32
N LEU A 76 -6.26 14.36 6.93
CA LEU A 76 -5.24 15.40 7.01
C LEU A 76 -4.84 15.63 8.48
N SER A 77 -3.55 15.59 8.76
CA SER A 77 -2.99 15.92 10.08
C SER A 77 -3.03 17.43 10.32
N GLU A 78 -3.27 17.83 11.55
CA GLU A 78 -3.38 19.25 11.91
C GLU A 78 -2.00 19.86 12.23
N GLY A 79 -1.83 21.13 11.87
CA GLY A 79 -0.66 21.94 12.17
C GLY A 79 0.49 21.76 11.19
N PRO A 80 1.52 22.64 11.26
CA PRO A 80 2.65 22.63 10.33
C PRO A 80 3.80 21.69 10.74
N GLU A 81 3.76 21.14 11.94
CA GLU A 81 4.80 20.28 12.51
C GLU A 81 4.22 18.92 12.87
N HIS A 82 4.82 17.86 12.37
CA HIS A 82 4.40 16.48 12.60
C HIS A 82 5.55 15.66 13.16
N GLU A 83 5.25 14.65 13.96
CA GLU A 83 6.24 13.75 14.51
C GLU A 83 6.02 12.32 14.00
N VAL A 84 7.12 11.67 13.59
CA VAL A 84 7.15 10.25 13.23
C VAL A 84 8.25 9.58 14.04
N LYS A 85 7.88 8.61 14.87
CA LYS A 85 8.80 7.86 15.72
C LYS A 85 9.37 6.66 14.98
N MET A 86 10.65 6.39 15.17
CA MET A 86 11.35 5.21 14.70
C MET A 86 11.43 4.20 15.84
N LEU A 87 10.74 3.04 15.72
CA LEU A 87 10.49 2.11 16.81
C LEU A 87 10.86 0.67 16.44
N ASN A 88 11.41 -0.05 17.43
CA ASN A 88 11.55 -1.50 17.35
C ASN A 88 10.19 -2.21 17.34
N SER A 89 9.19 -1.63 18.04
CA SER A 89 7.82 -2.16 18.11
C SER A 89 6.82 -1.04 18.31
N GLY A 90 5.72 -1.07 17.58
CA GLY A 90 4.62 -0.11 17.65
C GLY A 90 3.28 -0.74 17.26
N ALA A 91 2.29 0.09 16.94
CA ALA A 91 0.95 -0.36 16.63
C ALA A 91 0.87 -1.35 15.44
N ASP A 92 1.69 -1.11 14.39
CA ASP A 92 1.73 -1.94 13.17
C ASP A 92 2.73 -3.12 13.26
N GLY A 93 3.22 -3.45 14.46
CA GLY A 93 4.11 -4.58 14.69
C GLY A 93 5.55 -4.19 15.01
N ILE A 94 6.51 -4.99 14.52
CA ILE A 94 7.95 -4.75 14.76
C ILE A 94 8.58 -3.97 13.62
N MET A 95 9.66 -3.23 13.95
CA MET A 95 10.41 -2.38 13.01
C MET A 95 9.47 -1.47 12.23
N VAL A 96 9.01 -0.40 12.90
CA VAL A 96 7.95 0.48 12.37
C VAL A 96 8.30 1.95 12.53
N PHE A 97 7.74 2.75 11.66
CA PHE A 97 7.53 4.18 11.86
C PHE A 97 6.15 4.39 12.49
N GLU A 98 5.99 5.30 13.40
CA GLU A 98 4.70 5.59 14.06
C GLU A 98 4.46 7.10 14.21
N PRO A 99 3.39 7.61 13.54
CA PRO A 99 2.51 6.93 12.62
C PRO A 99 3.23 6.52 11.31
N ALA A 100 2.82 5.39 10.71
CA ALA A 100 3.43 4.87 9.50
C ALA A 100 2.91 5.56 8.22
N VAL A 101 1.68 6.08 8.26
CA VAL A 101 1.05 6.81 7.17
C VAL A 101 0.51 8.12 7.72
N ILE A 102 0.89 9.24 7.10
CA ILE A 102 0.37 10.57 7.44
C ILE A 102 0.01 11.35 6.16
N LYS A 103 -0.98 12.22 6.28
CA LYS A 103 -1.31 13.22 5.26
C LYS A 103 -1.10 14.60 5.83
N ILE A 104 -0.31 15.41 5.14
CA ILE A 104 0.12 16.74 5.58
C ILE A 104 -0.09 17.78 4.48
N SER A 105 0.05 19.04 4.82
CA SER A 105 -0.02 20.14 3.87
C SER A 105 1.36 20.43 3.26
N LYS A 106 1.36 21.02 2.07
CA LYS A 106 2.60 21.53 1.45
C LYS A 106 3.19 22.64 2.33
N GLY A 107 4.48 22.53 2.61
CA GLY A 107 5.22 23.43 3.50
C GLY A 107 5.36 22.92 4.93
N ASP A 108 4.66 21.85 5.30
CA ASP A 108 4.76 21.25 6.62
C ASP A 108 6.12 20.53 6.81
N THR A 109 6.50 20.38 8.07
CA THR A 109 7.75 19.70 8.49
C THR A 109 7.43 18.42 9.23
N VAL A 110 8.10 17.33 8.87
CA VAL A 110 8.05 16.07 9.62
C VAL A 110 9.36 15.87 10.38
N ASN A 111 9.23 15.71 11.69
CA ASN A 111 10.32 15.43 12.63
C ASN A 111 10.39 13.92 12.86
N PHE A 112 11.34 13.24 12.25
CA PHE A 112 11.60 11.81 12.50
C PHE A 112 12.43 11.66 13.77
N LYS A 113 11.85 10.98 14.77
CA LYS A 113 12.45 10.80 16.10
C LYS A 113 13.08 9.42 16.24
N ALA A 114 14.37 9.36 16.50
CA ALA A 114 15.10 8.13 16.81
C ALA A 114 14.84 7.70 18.27
N VAL A 115 13.60 7.24 18.55
CA VAL A 115 13.22 6.78 19.89
C VAL A 115 13.99 5.53 20.26
N ASP A 116 14.02 4.55 19.34
CA ASP A 116 14.88 3.38 19.48
C ASP A 116 16.14 3.53 18.62
N MET A 117 17.23 2.86 19.07
CA MET A 117 18.53 2.92 18.40
C MET A 117 18.56 2.11 17.11
N SER A 118 19.53 2.40 16.26
CA SER A 118 19.81 1.68 15.01
C SER A 118 18.78 1.88 13.90
N HIS A 119 17.98 2.94 13.97
CA HIS A 119 17.06 3.36 12.93
C HIS A 119 17.53 4.64 12.25
N ASN A 120 17.08 4.83 11.02
CA ASN A 120 17.14 6.09 10.29
C ASN A 120 15.88 6.27 9.44
N SER A 121 15.70 7.46 8.87
CA SER A 121 14.71 7.72 7.83
C SER A 121 15.45 8.10 6.56
N ALA A 122 15.15 7.41 5.45
CA ALA A 122 15.70 7.69 4.13
C ALA A 122 14.60 7.57 3.06
N SER A 123 14.50 8.57 2.18
CA SER A 123 13.57 8.52 1.05
C SER A 123 13.96 7.41 0.07
N LEU A 124 12.96 6.79 -0.57
CA LEU A 124 13.20 5.80 -1.62
C LEU A 124 13.28 6.47 -2.99
N GLU A 125 14.32 6.15 -3.73
CA GLU A 125 14.52 6.64 -5.09
C GLU A 125 13.35 6.21 -6.00
N GLY A 126 12.83 7.14 -6.81
CA GLY A 126 11.68 6.91 -7.68
C GLY A 126 10.33 6.80 -6.97
N MET A 127 10.29 6.98 -5.65
CA MET A 127 9.06 6.94 -4.85
C MET A 127 8.83 8.24 -4.07
N ILE A 128 9.33 9.34 -4.61
CA ILE A 128 9.04 10.72 -4.19
C ILE A 128 8.58 11.52 -5.42
N PRO A 129 7.87 12.65 -5.26
CA PRO A 129 7.46 13.48 -6.37
C PRO A 129 8.63 14.05 -7.16
N ASP A 130 8.41 14.34 -8.44
CA ASP A 130 9.37 15.06 -9.26
C ASP A 130 9.66 16.44 -8.66
N GLY A 131 10.93 16.80 -8.60
CA GLY A 131 11.39 18.06 -8.01
C GLY A 131 11.55 18.06 -6.50
N ALA A 132 11.09 17.02 -5.81
CA ALA A 132 11.29 16.89 -4.39
C ALA A 132 12.74 16.52 -4.02
N GLU A 133 13.22 17.05 -2.92
CA GLU A 133 14.55 16.69 -2.39
C GLU A 133 14.51 15.32 -1.70
N SER A 134 15.50 14.48 -2.01
CA SER A 134 15.73 13.23 -1.31
C SER A 134 16.45 13.45 0.02
N TRP A 135 16.25 12.55 0.99
CA TRP A 135 16.95 12.61 2.27
C TRP A 135 17.49 11.25 2.68
N ASN A 136 18.54 11.27 3.52
CA ASN A 136 19.09 10.08 4.14
C ASN A 136 19.63 10.45 5.51
N GLY A 137 18.84 10.24 6.56
CA GLY A 137 19.21 10.53 7.94
C GLY A 137 20.30 9.59 8.47
N ALA A 138 21.10 10.09 9.41
CA ALA A 138 22.09 9.27 10.10
C ALA A 138 21.40 8.28 11.08
N LEU A 139 22.07 7.16 11.33
CA LEU A 139 21.56 6.15 12.27
C LEU A 139 21.44 6.71 13.69
N SER A 140 20.34 6.41 14.37
CA SER A 140 20.06 6.79 15.75
C SER A 140 20.05 8.30 15.98
N GLN A 141 19.75 9.07 14.95
CA GLN A 141 19.64 10.53 15.03
C GLN A 141 18.28 11.00 14.50
N ASP A 142 17.78 12.05 15.14
CA ASP A 142 16.60 12.77 14.66
C ASP A 142 16.93 13.49 13.35
N ILE A 143 15.94 13.59 12.47
CA ILE A 143 16.03 14.39 11.24
C ILE A 143 14.69 15.08 11.01
N SER A 144 14.72 16.34 10.57
CA SER A 144 13.54 17.14 10.22
C SER A 144 13.56 17.45 8.74
N ILE A 145 12.45 17.17 8.07
CA ILE A 145 12.29 17.39 6.62
C ILE A 145 11.06 18.26 6.38
N THR A 146 11.24 19.36 5.64
CA THR A 146 10.15 20.22 5.19
C THR A 146 9.74 19.82 3.77
N PHE A 147 8.45 19.55 3.57
CA PHE A 147 7.93 19.03 2.30
C PHE A 147 7.37 20.15 1.42
N THR A 148 8.10 20.50 0.38
CA THR A 148 7.78 21.62 -0.53
C THR A 148 7.08 21.23 -1.80
N GLU A 149 6.98 19.93 -2.13
CA GLU A 149 6.29 19.43 -3.31
C GLU A 149 5.11 18.53 -2.92
N GLU A 150 3.99 18.66 -3.63
CA GLU A 150 2.82 17.81 -3.44
C GLU A 150 3.06 16.42 -4.02
N GLY A 151 2.50 15.41 -3.36
CA GLY A 151 2.56 14.02 -3.81
C GLY A 151 2.76 13.02 -2.69
N VAL A 152 3.08 11.81 -3.07
CA VAL A 152 3.34 10.67 -2.19
C VAL A 152 4.84 10.47 -2.06
N TYR A 153 5.30 10.39 -0.83
CA TYR A 153 6.68 10.08 -0.46
C TYR A 153 6.73 8.75 0.28
N VAL A 154 7.52 7.82 -0.23
CA VAL A 154 7.81 6.57 0.48
C VAL A 154 9.24 6.63 1.01
N TYR A 155 9.41 6.24 2.25
CA TYR A 155 10.70 6.22 2.94
C TYR A 155 10.88 4.92 3.70
N GLN A 156 12.11 4.62 4.08
CA GLN A 156 12.47 3.39 4.78
C GLN A 156 13.52 3.63 5.85
N CYS A 157 13.65 2.66 6.74
CA CYS A 157 14.82 2.49 7.56
C CYS A 157 15.83 1.63 6.81
N THR A 158 16.99 2.17 6.48
CA THR A 158 18.00 1.48 5.65
C THR A 158 18.42 0.11 6.21
N PRO A 159 18.80 -0.03 7.51
CA PRO A 159 19.20 -1.34 8.05
C PRO A 159 18.04 -2.34 8.15
N HIS A 160 16.79 -1.88 8.20
CA HIS A 160 15.62 -2.75 8.38
C HIS A 160 14.73 -2.83 7.13
N ALA A 161 15.27 -2.48 5.95
CA ALA A 161 14.54 -2.54 4.68
C ALA A 161 13.96 -3.95 4.41
N MET A 162 14.73 -5.01 4.67
CA MET A 162 14.27 -6.41 4.50
C MET A 162 13.10 -6.79 5.44
N MET A 163 12.90 -6.06 6.53
CA MET A 163 11.78 -6.24 7.45
C MET A 163 10.58 -5.37 7.10
N ALA A 164 10.63 -4.72 5.95
CA ALA A 164 9.65 -3.75 5.49
C ALA A 164 9.41 -2.62 6.50
N MET A 165 10.48 -2.09 7.11
CA MET A 165 10.39 -0.88 7.91
C MET A 165 10.30 0.31 6.96
N VAL A 166 9.08 0.61 6.55
CA VAL A 166 8.72 1.65 5.58
C VAL A 166 7.65 2.56 6.15
N GLY A 167 7.54 3.77 5.60
CA GLY A 167 6.45 4.69 5.90
C GLY A 167 6.05 5.49 4.66
N VAL A 168 4.88 6.12 4.73
CA VAL A 168 4.28 6.85 3.61
C VAL A 168 3.79 8.22 4.09
N ILE A 169 4.15 9.27 3.37
CA ILE A 169 3.64 10.63 3.59
C ILE A 169 2.92 11.06 2.33
N GLN A 170 1.67 11.49 2.46
CA GLN A 170 0.96 12.22 1.41
C GLN A 170 1.02 13.71 1.73
N VAL A 171 1.57 14.49 0.82
CA VAL A 171 1.61 15.96 0.89
C VAL A 171 0.58 16.52 -0.09
N GLY A 172 -0.41 17.23 0.39
CA GLY A 172 -1.50 17.75 -0.46
C GLY A 172 -2.16 16.67 -1.31
N GLU A 173 -2.13 16.83 -2.63
CA GLU A 173 -2.68 15.89 -3.60
C GLU A 173 -1.65 14.78 -3.95
N ALA A 174 -2.13 13.55 -4.12
CA ALA A 174 -1.28 12.38 -4.37
C ALA A 174 -0.92 12.25 -5.87
N VAL A 175 -0.28 13.27 -6.46
CA VAL A 175 -0.09 13.41 -7.90
C VAL A 175 0.74 12.31 -8.57
N ASN A 176 1.58 11.62 -7.82
CA ASN A 176 2.47 10.54 -8.30
C ASN A 176 2.07 9.15 -7.79
N LEU A 177 0.86 8.97 -7.23
CA LEU A 177 0.43 7.73 -6.59
C LEU A 177 0.54 6.50 -7.50
N ASP A 178 0.16 6.63 -8.78
CA ASP A 178 0.21 5.52 -9.74
C ASP A 178 1.65 5.09 -10.04
N SER A 179 2.57 6.06 -10.14
CA SER A 179 4.01 5.78 -10.28
C SER A 179 4.56 5.07 -9.06
N VAL A 180 4.23 5.54 -7.86
CA VAL A 180 4.63 4.94 -6.59
C VAL A 180 4.10 3.50 -6.47
N LYS A 181 2.84 3.25 -6.81
CA LYS A 181 2.25 1.89 -6.81
C LYS A 181 2.94 0.96 -7.81
N SER A 182 3.30 1.47 -8.98
CA SER A 182 4.06 0.70 -9.97
C SER A 182 5.44 0.29 -9.43
N GLN A 183 6.14 1.23 -8.78
CA GLN A 183 7.46 0.99 -8.20
C GLN A 183 7.43 0.11 -6.94
N ALA A 184 6.31 0.09 -6.20
CA ALA A 184 6.15 -0.67 -4.96
C ALA A 184 6.42 -2.17 -5.15
N SER A 185 6.04 -2.76 -6.29
CA SER A 185 6.30 -4.17 -6.58
C SER A 185 7.80 -4.49 -6.60
N GLN A 186 8.61 -3.58 -7.15
CA GLN A 186 10.06 -3.74 -7.19
C GLN A 186 10.67 -3.53 -5.79
N THR A 187 10.23 -2.53 -5.06
CA THR A 187 10.66 -2.25 -3.69
C THR A 187 10.40 -3.43 -2.76
N LYS A 188 9.21 -4.05 -2.87
CA LYS A 188 8.84 -5.20 -2.04
C LYS A 188 9.64 -6.47 -2.33
N SER A 189 10.32 -6.57 -3.46
CA SER A 189 11.12 -7.75 -3.82
C SER A 189 12.24 -8.06 -2.83
N VAL A 190 12.68 -7.08 -2.05
CA VAL A 190 13.71 -7.26 -1.01
C VAL A 190 13.12 -7.54 0.38
N PHE A 191 11.79 -7.51 0.56
CA PHE A 191 11.15 -7.74 1.85
C PHE A 191 11.12 -9.24 2.16
N ILE A 192 11.61 -9.62 3.34
CA ILE A 192 11.58 -11.00 3.84
C ILE A 192 10.40 -11.18 4.80
N SER A 193 10.00 -10.12 5.51
CA SER A 193 8.85 -10.11 6.42
C SER A 193 7.96 -8.90 6.15
N ASN A 194 6.69 -8.97 6.57
CA ASN A 194 5.69 -7.92 6.39
C ASN A 194 5.55 -7.47 4.92
N THR A 195 5.57 -8.41 3.99
CA THR A 195 5.63 -8.17 2.53
C THR A 195 4.49 -7.33 1.99
N ASP A 196 3.34 -7.32 2.65
CA ASP A 196 2.15 -6.60 2.24
C ASP A 196 2.03 -5.20 2.87
N ARG A 197 2.91 -4.88 3.84
CA ARG A 197 2.87 -3.64 4.61
C ARG A 197 2.83 -2.38 3.75
N LEU A 198 3.66 -2.31 2.71
CA LEU A 198 3.70 -1.15 1.82
C LEU A 198 2.39 -1.01 1.02
N ASP A 199 1.81 -2.10 0.56
CA ASP A 199 0.51 -2.07 -0.15
C ASP A 199 -0.62 -1.62 0.78
N ASP A 200 -0.63 -2.11 2.02
CA ASP A 200 -1.59 -1.71 3.04
C ASP A 200 -1.50 -0.21 3.31
N TYR A 201 -0.29 0.34 3.42
CA TYR A 201 -0.08 1.77 3.64
C TYR A 201 -0.53 2.60 2.44
N LEU A 202 -0.18 2.20 1.21
CA LEU A 202 -0.59 2.89 -0.01
C LEU A 202 -2.11 2.77 -0.28
N SER A 203 -2.79 1.79 0.29
CA SER A 203 -4.24 1.65 0.18
C SER A 203 -5.02 2.68 1.01
N ARG A 204 -4.37 3.30 1.99
CA ARG A 204 -4.95 4.33 2.88
C ARG A 204 -4.96 5.74 2.29
N LEU A 205 -4.32 5.95 1.11
CA LEU A 205 -4.23 7.25 0.41
C LEU A 205 -5.43 7.59 -0.48
#